data_d1e1c6cacdc95759366e97ffb99fdc9a
#
_entry.id   d1e1c6cacdc95759366e97ffb99fdc9a
#
_cell.length_a   1.000
_cell.length_b   1.000
_cell.length_c   1.000
_cell.angle_alpha   90.00
_cell.angle_beta   90.00
_cell.angle_gamma   90.00
#
_symmetry.space_group_name_H-M   'P 1'
#
loop_
_entity.id
_entity.type
_entity.pdbx_description
1 polymer ?
#
loop_
_entity_poly.entity_id
_entity_poly.type
_entity_poly.pdbx_seq_one_letter_code
_entity_poly.pdbx_strand_id
1 'polypeptide(L)'
;DRSWYNRAGVERVMGFCSEAELREFEQSCPEFERMLVRSGIVLLKYWFSVSDAEQEERFQARIDDPTRRWKLSPMDLQARDRWAEFSQAKDAMFAHTNIPEAPWFTVQADDKRRARLNCIRHLLSKVPYEDMTPPAVTLAPRPPAPPVQRPPINEQFFVPNAYP
;
A
#
# COMPACT_ATOMS: atom_id res chain seq x y z
N ASP A 1 -0.27 -5.21 9.10
CA ASP A 1 -1.03 -5.42 8.70
C ASP A 1 -1.61 -6.10 7.46
N ARG A 2 -2.50 -7.00 7.74
CA ARG A 2 -3.23 -7.74 6.73
C ARG A 2 -4.71 -7.36 6.80
N SER A 3 -5.40 -7.53 5.69
CA SER A 3 -6.84 -7.31 5.60
C SER A 3 -7.61 -8.58 5.95
N TRP A 4 -8.84 -8.45 6.47
CA TRP A 4 -9.76 -9.59 6.64
C TRP A 4 -10.11 -10.26 5.31
N TYR A 5 -9.93 -9.57 4.19
CA TYR A 5 -10.11 -10.12 2.84
C TYR A 5 -9.12 -11.21 2.43
N ASN A 6 -8.08 -11.47 3.23
CA ASN A 6 -7.22 -12.63 3.01
C ASN A 6 -8.01 -13.94 2.96
N ARG A 7 -9.12 -14.03 3.70
CA ARG A 7 -10.00 -15.21 3.70
C ARG A 7 -10.52 -15.53 2.29
N ALA A 8 -11.05 -14.53 1.58
CA ALA A 8 -11.56 -14.68 0.22
C ALA A 8 -10.47 -14.68 -0.88
N GLY A 9 -9.27 -14.24 -0.56
CA GLY A 9 -8.12 -14.19 -1.47
C GLY A 9 -7.14 -15.34 -1.24
N VAL A 10 -6.02 -15.02 -0.60
CA VAL A 10 -4.90 -15.96 -0.45
C VAL A 10 -5.28 -17.22 0.32
N GLU A 11 -6.10 -17.13 1.37
CA GLU A 11 -6.47 -18.32 2.16
C GLU A 11 -7.34 -19.27 1.35
N ARG A 12 -8.27 -18.76 0.55
CA ARG A 12 -9.07 -19.54 -0.39
C ARG A 12 -8.20 -20.24 -1.42
N VAL A 13 -7.37 -19.48 -2.14
CA VAL A 13 -6.57 -20.03 -3.22
C VAL A 13 -5.54 -21.04 -2.73
N MET A 14 -4.94 -20.80 -1.56
CA MET A 14 -3.91 -21.67 -0.99
C MET A 14 -4.48 -22.82 -0.14
N GLY A 15 -5.80 -22.87 0.04
CA GLY A 15 -6.45 -23.91 0.86
C GLY A 15 -6.17 -23.75 2.34
N PHE A 16 -5.95 -22.53 2.84
CA PHE A 16 -5.72 -22.25 4.26
C PHE A 16 -7.03 -22.07 5.05
N CYS A 17 -8.14 -22.01 4.37
CA CYS A 17 -9.48 -22.03 4.98
C CYS A 17 -10.35 -23.09 4.34
N SER A 18 -11.33 -23.57 5.09
CA SER A 18 -12.38 -24.47 4.60
C SER A 18 -13.45 -23.71 3.80
N GLU A 19 -14.22 -24.42 2.99
CA GLU A 19 -15.36 -23.86 2.28
C GLU A 19 -16.43 -23.29 3.24
N ALA A 20 -16.58 -23.85 4.43
CA ALA A 20 -17.51 -23.36 5.43
C ALA A 20 -17.07 -21.99 5.98
N GLU A 21 -15.78 -21.85 6.30
CA GLU A 21 -15.20 -20.58 6.77
C GLU A 21 -15.22 -19.49 5.69
N LEU A 22 -15.04 -19.88 4.42
CA LEU A 22 -15.14 -18.93 3.30
C LEU A 22 -16.59 -18.43 3.18
N ARG A 23 -17.58 -19.33 3.18
CA ARG A 23 -19.00 -18.93 3.10
C ARG A 23 -19.43 -18.05 4.27
N GLU A 24 -18.99 -18.38 5.48
CA GLU A 24 -19.24 -17.55 6.66
C GLU A 24 -18.65 -16.14 6.48
N PHE A 25 -17.45 -16.04 5.97
CA PHE A 25 -16.82 -14.76 5.68
C PHE A 25 -17.59 -13.95 4.62
N GLU A 26 -18.02 -14.60 3.54
CA GLU A 26 -18.78 -13.95 2.45
C GLU A 26 -20.13 -13.40 2.92
N GLN A 27 -20.72 -13.99 3.93
CA GLN A 27 -21.98 -13.53 4.55
C GLN A 27 -21.73 -12.44 5.61
N SER A 28 -20.82 -12.69 6.54
CA SER A 28 -20.61 -11.82 7.70
C SER A 28 -19.84 -10.54 7.36
N CYS A 29 -18.93 -10.56 6.39
CA CYS A 29 -18.10 -9.41 6.03
C CYS A 29 -18.93 -8.18 5.59
N PRO A 30 -19.92 -8.27 4.68
CA PRO A 30 -20.77 -7.15 4.30
C PRO A 30 -21.57 -6.57 5.47
N GLU A 31 -22.03 -7.41 6.39
CA GLU A 31 -22.77 -6.98 7.58
C GLU A 31 -21.87 -6.22 8.54
N PHE A 32 -20.68 -6.74 8.79
CA PHE A 32 -19.65 -6.08 9.58
C PHE A 32 -19.27 -4.71 9.00
N GLU A 33 -19.07 -4.62 7.69
CA GLU A 33 -18.74 -3.36 7.02
C GLU A 33 -19.86 -2.32 7.12
N ARG A 34 -21.11 -2.74 6.95
CA ARG A 34 -22.27 -1.86 7.17
C ARG A 34 -22.33 -1.36 8.62
N MET A 35 -21.99 -2.20 9.58
CA MET A 35 -21.94 -1.81 10.99
C MET A 35 -20.87 -0.75 11.21
N LEU A 36 -19.68 -0.90 10.64
CA LEU A 36 -18.61 0.10 10.72
C LEU A 36 -19.04 1.44 10.10
N VAL A 37 -19.62 1.43 8.91
CA VAL A 37 -20.09 2.65 8.25
C VAL A 37 -21.19 3.33 9.06
N ARG A 38 -22.14 2.60 9.60
CA ARG A 38 -23.21 3.13 10.48
C ARG A 38 -22.68 3.72 11.77
N SER A 39 -21.52 3.25 12.25
CA SER A 39 -20.86 3.83 13.43
C SER A 39 -20.08 5.12 13.14
N GLY A 40 -20.12 5.62 11.89
CA GLY A 40 -19.44 6.85 11.48
C GLY A 40 -18.03 6.63 10.94
N ILE A 41 -17.59 5.37 10.75
CA ILE A 41 -16.28 5.08 10.17
C ILE A 41 -16.36 5.26 8.64
N VAL A 42 -15.42 6.00 8.08
CA VAL A 42 -15.23 6.12 6.63
C VAL A 42 -14.42 4.91 6.15
N LEU A 43 -15.11 3.91 5.60
CA LEU A 43 -14.49 2.70 5.08
C LEU A 43 -14.27 2.82 3.57
N LEU A 44 -13.01 2.87 3.15
CA LEU A 44 -12.62 2.93 1.74
C LEU A 44 -11.83 1.66 1.38
N LYS A 45 -12.34 0.92 0.40
CA LYS A 45 -11.74 -0.34 -0.05
C LYS A 45 -11.05 -0.13 -1.38
N TYR A 46 -9.73 -0.35 -1.43
CA TYR A 46 -8.93 -0.21 -2.64
C TYR A 46 -8.33 -1.55 -3.07
N TRP A 47 -8.53 -1.86 -4.34
CA TRP A 47 -7.85 -2.97 -5.00
C TRP A 47 -6.82 -2.41 -5.98
N PHE A 48 -5.54 -2.67 -5.73
CA PHE A 48 -4.47 -2.31 -6.66
C PHE A 48 -4.31 -3.42 -7.69
N SER A 49 -4.88 -3.18 -8.87
CA SER A 49 -4.85 -4.14 -9.96
C SER A 49 -3.56 -3.98 -10.77
N VAL A 50 -2.87 -5.09 -10.95
CA VAL A 50 -1.65 -5.20 -11.77
C VAL A 50 -1.95 -6.17 -12.90
N SER A 51 -1.44 -5.93 -14.10
CA SER A 51 -1.52 -6.88 -15.21
C SER A 51 -0.59 -8.08 -14.97
N ASP A 52 -0.87 -9.19 -15.62
CA ASP A 52 -0.04 -10.39 -15.60
C ASP A 52 1.39 -10.07 -16.08
N ALA A 53 1.50 -9.33 -17.18
CA ALA A 53 2.78 -8.90 -17.73
C ALA A 53 3.60 -8.05 -16.74
N GLU A 54 2.97 -7.09 -16.08
CA GLU A 54 3.64 -6.26 -15.06
C GLU A 54 4.04 -7.06 -13.83
N GLN A 55 3.25 -8.07 -13.44
CA GLN A 55 3.63 -8.96 -12.34
C GLN A 55 4.90 -9.72 -12.67
N GLU A 56 4.98 -10.30 -13.86
CA GLU A 56 6.15 -11.04 -14.34
C GLU A 56 7.38 -10.16 -14.39
N GLU A 57 7.26 -8.96 -14.96
CA GLU A 57 8.35 -7.99 -15.03
C GLU A 57 8.86 -7.62 -13.61
N ARG A 58 7.95 -7.44 -12.66
CA ARG A 58 8.32 -7.15 -11.27
C ARG A 58 9.04 -8.31 -10.59
N PHE A 59 8.66 -9.54 -10.87
CA PHE A 59 9.35 -10.72 -10.32
C PHE A 59 10.75 -10.84 -10.92
N GLN A 60 10.89 -10.68 -12.24
CA GLN A 60 12.18 -10.70 -12.88
C GLN A 60 13.10 -9.60 -12.33
N ALA A 61 12.61 -8.38 -12.20
CA ALA A 61 13.37 -7.28 -11.62
C ALA A 61 13.81 -7.51 -10.16
N ARG A 62 13.08 -8.34 -9.38
CA ARG A 62 13.52 -8.74 -8.03
C ARG A 62 14.61 -9.81 -8.08
N ILE A 63 14.57 -10.71 -9.06
CA ILE A 63 15.57 -11.77 -9.25
C ILE A 63 16.90 -11.14 -9.66
N ASP A 64 16.85 -10.20 -10.60
CA ASP A 64 18.03 -9.57 -11.20
C ASP A 64 18.75 -8.60 -10.24
N ASP A 65 18.00 -7.95 -9.33
CA ASP A 65 18.55 -6.99 -8.39
C ASP A 65 18.84 -7.63 -7.00
N PRO A 66 20.11 -7.83 -6.64
CA PRO A 66 20.48 -8.43 -5.35
C PRO A 66 19.91 -7.69 -4.14
N THR A 67 19.70 -6.37 -4.27
CA THR A 67 19.15 -5.54 -3.17
C THR A 67 17.64 -5.73 -2.99
N ARG A 68 16.96 -6.41 -3.91
CA ARG A 68 15.51 -6.67 -3.91
C ARG A 68 15.14 -8.13 -3.78
N ARG A 69 16.09 -9.07 -3.90
CA ARG A 69 15.83 -10.53 -3.83
C ARG A 69 15.14 -10.93 -2.53
N TRP A 70 15.44 -10.29 -1.43
CA TRP A 70 14.81 -10.57 -0.15
C TRP A 70 13.28 -10.31 -0.12
N LYS A 71 12.76 -9.59 -1.12
CA LYS A 71 11.32 -9.35 -1.30
C LYS A 71 10.60 -10.48 -2.03
N LEU A 72 11.34 -11.44 -2.57
CA LEU A 72 10.78 -12.59 -3.27
C LEU A 72 10.60 -13.74 -2.27
N SER A 73 9.36 -14.13 -2.03
CA SER A 73 9.01 -15.23 -1.14
C SER A 73 8.57 -16.47 -1.92
N PRO A 74 8.60 -17.67 -1.34
CA PRO A 74 8.01 -18.86 -1.96
C PRO A 74 6.53 -18.68 -2.32
N MET A 75 5.80 -17.88 -1.54
CA MET A 75 4.39 -17.54 -1.80
C MET A 75 4.22 -16.71 -3.06
N ASP A 76 5.16 -15.81 -3.36
CA ASP A 76 5.12 -15.00 -4.59
C ASP A 76 5.22 -15.89 -5.84
N LEU A 77 6.07 -16.91 -5.81
CA LEU A 77 6.20 -17.87 -6.91
C LEU A 77 4.92 -18.68 -7.12
N GLN A 78 4.32 -19.16 -6.03
CA GLN A 78 3.05 -19.86 -6.10
C GLN A 78 1.91 -18.96 -6.61
N ALA A 79 1.88 -17.69 -6.20
CA ALA A 79 0.90 -16.73 -6.67
C ALA A 79 1.03 -16.45 -8.17
N ARG A 80 2.25 -16.45 -8.70
CA ARG A 80 2.52 -16.34 -10.13
C ARG A 80 1.91 -17.50 -10.91
N ASP A 81 2.18 -18.72 -10.48
CA ASP A 81 1.70 -19.93 -11.15
C ASP A 81 0.18 -20.10 -11.09
N ARG A 82 -0.46 -19.48 -10.10
CA ARG A 82 -1.91 -19.56 -9.84
C ARG A 82 -2.65 -18.26 -10.16
N TRP A 83 -2.15 -17.47 -11.09
CA TRP A 83 -2.73 -16.18 -11.48
C TRP A 83 -4.24 -16.24 -11.76
N ALA A 84 -4.68 -17.23 -12.54
CA ALA A 84 -6.09 -17.40 -12.87
C ALA A 84 -6.96 -17.66 -11.62
N GLU A 85 -6.49 -18.48 -10.70
CA GLU A 85 -7.20 -18.79 -9.46
C GLU A 85 -7.32 -17.56 -8.55
N PHE A 86 -6.24 -16.77 -8.43
CA PHE A 86 -6.28 -15.50 -7.71
C PHE A 86 -7.22 -14.48 -8.36
N SER A 87 -7.26 -14.43 -9.69
CA SER A 87 -8.17 -13.56 -10.43
C SER A 87 -9.64 -13.94 -10.19
N GLN A 88 -9.96 -15.23 -10.26
CA GLN A 88 -11.28 -15.75 -9.95
C GLN A 88 -11.68 -15.50 -8.48
N ALA A 89 -10.76 -15.70 -7.55
CA ALA A 89 -10.99 -15.42 -6.14
C ALA A 89 -11.28 -13.93 -5.89
N LYS A 90 -10.57 -13.03 -6.55
CA LYS A 90 -10.82 -11.58 -6.51
C LYS A 90 -12.22 -11.26 -7.07
N ASP A 91 -12.60 -11.82 -8.20
CA ASP A 91 -13.91 -11.55 -8.82
C ASP A 91 -15.06 -12.06 -7.92
N ALA A 92 -14.92 -13.24 -7.34
CA ALA A 92 -15.90 -13.78 -6.38
C ALA A 92 -15.95 -12.91 -5.11
N MET A 93 -14.83 -12.50 -4.57
CA MET A 93 -14.77 -11.58 -3.41
C MET A 93 -15.51 -10.27 -3.72
N PHE A 94 -15.32 -9.69 -4.89
CA PHE A 94 -16.04 -8.48 -5.29
C PHE A 94 -17.54 -8.73 -5.39
N ALA A 95 -17.95 -9.84 -6.00
CA ALA A 95 -19.38 -10.17 -6.12
C ALA A 95 -20.09 -10.24 -4.77
N HIS A 96 -19.44 -10.72 -3.71
CA HIS A 96 -20.04 -10.87 -2.39
C HIS A 96 -19.88 -9.62 -1.50
N THR A 97 -18.81 -8.85 -1.68
CA THR A 97 -18.44 -7.78 -0.74
C THR A 97 -18.49 -6.36 -1.33
N ASN A 98 -18.92 -6.19 -2.58
CA ASN A 98 -19.08 -4.86 -3.17
C ASN A 98 -20.42 -4.25 -2.78
N ILE A 99 -20.49 -3.69 -1.59
CA ILE A 99 -21.73 -3.08 -1.06
C ILE A 99 -21.78 -1.56 -1.34
N PRO A 100 -22.96 -0.97 -1.52
CA PRO A 100 -23.09 0.45 -1.82
C PRO A 100 -22.51 1.37 -0.75
N GLU A 101 -22.60 0.99 0.52
CA GLU A 101 -22.09 1.75 1.66
C GLU A 101 -20.56 1.79 1.71
N ALA A 102 -19.91 0.77 1.19
CA ALA A 102 -18.45 0.65 1.10
C ALA A 102 -18.06 -0.09 -0.18
N PRO A 103 -18.07 0.58 -1.34
CA PRO A 103 -17.72 -0.05 -2.61
C PRO A 103 -16.21 -0.31 -2.73
N TRP A 104 -15.87 -1.25 -3.61
CA TRP A 104 -14.50 -1.45 -4.04
C TRP A 104 -14.10 -0.42 -5.10
N PHE A 105 -12.97 0.22 -4.88
CA PHE A 105 -12.31 1.09 -5.86
C PHE A 105 -11.10 0.38 -6.45
N THR A 106 -11.13 0.12 -7.74
CA THR A 106 -9.98 -0.49 -8.42
C THR A 106 -9.01 0.58 -8.88
N VAL A 107 -7.77 0.47 -8.45
CA VAL A 107 -6.65 1.33 -8.85
C VAL A 107 -5.78 0.57 -9.85
N GLN A 108 -5.65 1.09 -11.07
CA GLN A 108 -4.69 0.54 -12.05
C GLN A 108 -3.27 0.81 -11.55
N ALA A 109 -2.50 -0.25 -11.31
CA ALA A 109 -1.24 -0.18 -10.57
C ALA A 109 0.00 -0.66 -11.34
N ASP A 110 -0.09 -0.78 -12.67
CA ASP A 110 1.05 -1.06 -13.51
C ASP A 110 2.06 0.10 -13.41
N ASP A 111 1.61 1.34 -13.54
CA ASP A 111 2.43 2.50 -13.18
C ASP A 111 2.26 2.84 -11.68
N LYS A 112 3.24 2.47 -10.88
CA LYS A 112 3.22 2.71 -9.41
C LYS A 112 3.12 4.19 -9.02
N ARG A 113 3.69 5.11 -9.79
CA ARG A 113 3.67 6.54 -9.47
C ARG A 113 2.29 7.10 -9.70
N ARG A 114 1.70 6.81 -10.85
CA ARG A 114 0.32 7.19 -11.18
C ARG A 114 -0.69 6.57 -10.22
N ALA A 115 -0.54 5.28 -9.92
CA ALA A 115 -1.41 4.58 -8.98
C ALA A 115 -1.43 5.26 -7.60
N ARG A 116 -0.27 5.62 -7.07
CA ARG A 116 -0.16 6.32 -5.78
C ARG A 116 -0.86 7.67 -5.81
N LEU A 117 -0.56 8.49 -6.81
CA LEU A 117 -1.14 9.84 -6.92
C LEU A 117 -2.66 9.77 -7.10
N ASN A 118 -3.14 8.88 -7.96
CA ASN A 118 -4.58 8.71 -8.21
C ASN A 118 -5.31 8.20 -6.96
N CYS A 119 -4.73 7.22 -6.25
CA CYS A 119 -5.31 6.69 -5.02
C CYS A 119 -5.36 7.77 -3.93
N ILE A 120 -4.28 8.51 -3.71
CA ILE A 120 -4.23 9.61 -2.72
C ILE A 120 -5.27 10.68 -3.08
N ARG A 121 -5.32 11.10 -4.33
CA ARG A 121 -6.31 12.10 -4.79
C ARG A 121 -7.74 11.62 -4.55
N HIS A 122 -8.03 10.37 -4.89
CA HIS A 122 -9.36 9.79 -4.65
C HIS A 122 -9.68 9.73 -3.15
N LEU A 123 -8.74 9.28 -2.31
CA LEU A 123 -8.91 9.25 -0.86
C LEU A 123 -9.23 10.63 -0.31
N LEU A 124 -8.45 11.65 -0.68
CA LEU A 124 -8.67 13.03 -0.25
C LEU A 124 -10.02 13.60 -0.72
N SER A 125 -10.56 13.13 -1.86
CA SER A 125 -11.89 13.53 -2.32
C SER A 125 -13.04 12.92 -1.51
N LYS A 126 -12.77 11.90 -0.68
CA LYS A 126 -13.78 11.19 0.15
C LYS A 126 -13.78 11.62 1.62
N VAL A 127 -12.75 12.32 2.05
CA VAL A 127 -12.61 12.79 3.43
C VAL A 127 -12.62 14.31 3.42
N PRO A 128 -13.56 14.98 4.13
CA PRO A 128 -13.52 16.43 4.25
C PRO A 128 -12.27 16.83 5.03
N TYR A 129 -11.52 17.79 4.51
CA TYR A 129 -10.36 18.37 5.17
C TYR A 129 -10.22 19.85 4.81
N GLU A 130 -9.56 20.59 5.67
CA GLU A 130 -9.21 21.99 5.45
C GLU A 130 -7.70 22.13 5.23
N ASP A 131 -7.32 23.09 4.39
CA ASP A 131 -5.91 23.42 4.22
C ASP A 131 -5.41 24.19 5.45
N MET A 132 -4.64 23.51 6.29
CA MET A 132 -4.00 24.07 7.48
C MET A 132 -2.53 24.46 7.22
N THR A 133 -2.13 24.62 5.97
CA THR A 133 -0.77 25.01 5.62
C THR A 133 -0.41 26.35 6.30
N PRO A 134 0.63 26.41 7.14
CA PRO A 134 1.06 27.66 7.75
C PRO A 134 1.41 28.68 6.69
N PRO A 135 1.19 29.99 6.94
CA PRO A 135 1.63 31.02 6.02
C PRO A 135 3.12 30.95 5.75
N ALA A 136 3.51 31.30 4.54
CA ALA A 136 4.91 31.30 4.15
C ALA A 136 5.74 32.20 5.09
N VAL A 137 6.82 31.63 5.64
CA VAL A 137 7.74 32.37 6.50
C VAL A 137 8.90 32.88 5.66
N THR A 138 9.10 34.19 5.63
CA THR A 138 10.29 34.80 5.03
C THR A 138 11.37 34.92 6.10
N LEU A 139 12.51 34.26 5.88
CA LEU A 139 13.65 34.37 6.78
C LEU A 139 14.26 35.75 6.64
N ALA A 140 14.41 36.49 7.74
CA ALA A 140 15.22 37.68 7.76
C ALA A 140 16.71 37.35 7.44
N PRO A 141 17.49 38.30 6.90
CA PRO A 141 18.90 38.10 6.73
C PRO A 141 19.57 37.65 8.03
N ARG A 142 20.41 36.63 7.94
CA ARG A 142 21.14 36.14 9.11
C ARG A 142 21.98 37.26 9.72
N PRO A 143 21.83 37.57 11.00
CA PRO A 143 22.72 38.53 11.64
C PRO A 143 24.17 38.02 11.61
N PRO A 144 25.17 38.92 11.57
CA PRO A 144 26.58 38.52 11.63
C PRO A 144 26.82 37.64 12.86
N ALA A 145 27.38 36.47 12.65
CA ALA A 145 27.69 35.58 13.76
C ALA A 145 28.84 36.20 14.59
N PRO A 146 28.71 36.26 15.92
CA PRO A 146 29.84 36.64 16.75
C PRO A 146 31.00 35.65 16.54
N PRO A 147 32.27 36.10 16.68
CA PRO A 147 33.40 35.20 16.57
C PRO A 147 33.30 34.09 17.62
N VAL A 148 33.23 32.86 17.17
CA VAL A 148 33.17 31.67 18.04
C VAL A 148 34.52 30.97 17.98
N GLN A 149 35.17 30.85 19.14
CA GLN A 149 36.39 30.06 19.25
C GLN A 149 36.03 28.58 19.17
N ARG A 150 36.46 27.89 18.11
CA ARG A 150 36.23 26.48 17.89
C ARG A 150 37.49 25.69 18.11
N PRO A 151 37.40 24.41 18.57
CA PRO A 151 38.55 23.50 18.57
C PRO A 151 39.16 23.39 17.17
N PRO A 152 40.49 23.24 17.06
CA PRO A 152 41.16 23.01 15.80
C PRO A 152 40.60 21.85 15.04
N ILE A 153 40.55 21.91 13.70
CA ILE A 153 40.00 20.84 12.85
C ILE A 153 40.76 19.52 13.06
N ASN A 154 42.06 19.57 13.32
CA ASN A 154 42.87 18.39 13.57
C ASN A 154 42.55 17.65 14.91
N GLU A 155 41.79 18.25 15.78
CA GLU A 155 41.29 17.62 17.01
C GLU A 155 39.91 16.94 16.81
N GLN A 156 39.35 16.98 15.61
CA GLN A 156 38.04 16.42 15.29
C GLN A 156 38.19 15.16 14.43
N PHE A 157 37.40 14.15 14.73
CA PHE A 157 37.33 12.95 13.92
C PHE A 157 36.21 13.08 12.89
N PHE A 158 36.57 13.01 11.62
CA PHE A 158 35.63 13.10 10.52
C PHE A 158 35.35 11.73 9.93
N VAL A 159 34.09 11.48 9.60
CA VAL A 159 33.74 10.33 8.78
C VAL A 159 34.30 10.56 7.36
N PRO A 160 35.02 9.61 6.77
CA PRO A 160 35.53 9.76 5.42
C PRO A 160 34.39 9.98 4.42
N ASN A 161 34.55 10.91 3.50
CA ASN A 161 33.63 11.08 2.38
C ASN A 161 33.88 9.96 1.37
N ALA A 162 33.07 8.89 1.46
CA ALA A 162 33.15 7.75 0.54
C ALA A 162 32.36 7.99 -0.76
N TYR A 163 31.51 9.00 -0.79
CA TYR A 163 30.69 9.36 -1.94
C TYR A 163 30.85 10.84 -2.24
N PRO A 164 31.04 11.22 -3.55
CA PRO A 164 31.12 12.62 -3.97
C PRO A 164 29.79 13.35 -3.80
#